data_b2d04adf5b3f5ab6ab375cc16973d6c5
#
_entry.id   b2d04adf5b3f5ab6ab375cc16973d6c5
#
_cell.length_a   1.000
_cell.length_b   1.000
_cell.length_c   1.000
_cell.angle_alpha   90.00
_cell.angle_beta   90.00
_cell.angle_gamma   90.00
#
_symmetry.space_group_name_H-M   'P 1'
#
loop_
_entity.id
_entity.type
_entity.pdbx_description
1 polymer ?
#
loop_
_entity_poly.entity_id
_entity_poly.type
_entity_poly.pdbx_seq_one_letter_code
_entity_poly.pdbx_strand_id
1 'polypeptide(L)'
;HIGDRRQRQMCIRDSIESLLQKIPGGESIIKFGIKWKQETKDFFVSSSLFEKFGIRYIGPIDGHDQKQVEHYLEFAKNAEQPVLLHILTEKGRGYNIAIENPERFHGASPFDVKTGKGVPSASGAPPKYQDVIGETLVKLAHENKNVVGITAAMPSGTGLNILKKELPKQFFDVGIAEEHAVLFAAGMATSGFHPVCAIYSTFLQRAYDQIIHDVALQ
;
A
#
# COMPACT_ATOMS: atom_id res chain seq x y z
N HIS A 1 -7.63 39.19 -15.21
CA HIS A 1 -8.09 38.29 -16.32
C HIS A 1 -8.01 36.77 -16.00
N ILE A 2 -7.30 36.36 -14.94
CA ILE A 2 -7.25 34.94 -14.54
C ILE A 2 -8.45 34.54 -13.68
N GLY A 3 -9.00 35.48 -12.91
CA GLY A 3 -10.19 35.24 -12.05
C GLY A 3 -11.48 34.94 -12.85
N ASP A 4 -11.68 35.61 -13.96
CA ASP A 4 -12.90 35.47 -14.79
C ASP A 4 -13.00 34.09 -15.49
N ARG A 5 -11.87 33.47 -15.89
CA ARG A 5 -11.88 32.13 -16.47
C ARG A 5 -12.22 31.03 -15.46
N ARG A 6 -11.73 31.14 -14.21
CA ARG A 6 -12.05 30.17 -13.15
C ARG A 6 -13.53 30.25 -12.74
N GLN A 7 -14.07 31.45 -12.65
CA GLN A 7 -15.47 31.67 -12.30
C GLN A 7 -16.43 31.14 -13.38
N ARG A 8 -16.14 31.36 -14.66
CA ARG A 8 -16.91 30.80 -15.78
C ARG A 8 -16.83 29.26 -15.83
N GLN A 9 -15.67 28.66 -15.58
CA GLN A 9 -15.54 27.20 -15.53
C GLN A 9 -16.30 26.57 -14.36
N MET A 10 -16.39 27.24 -13.20
CA MET A 10 -17.23 26.79 -12.08
C MET A 10 -18.72 26.83 -12.45
N CYS A 11 -19.21 27.94 -13.01
CA CYS A 11 -20.63 28.07 -13.39
C CYS A 11 -21.06 27.04 -14.44
N ILE A 12 -20.24 26.73 -15.44
CA ILE A 12 -20.53 25.71 -16.46
C ILE A 12 -20.59 24.32 -15.81
N ARG A 13 -19.68 24.01 -14.91
CA ARG A 13 -19.64 22.74 -14.19
C ARG A 13 -20.88 22.54 -13.34
N ASP A 14 -21.26 23.54 -12.54
CA ASP A 14 -22.41 23.48 -11.64
C ASP A 14 -23.73 23.35 -12.43
N SER A 15 -23.81 24.00 -13.61
CA SER A 15 -24.95 23.86 -14.52
C SER A 15 -25.06 22.45 -15.12
N ILE A 16 -23.95 21.84 -15.53
CA ILE A 16 -23.92 20.48 -16.07
C ILE A 16 -24.26 19.46 -14.97
N GLU A 17 -23.68 19.59 -13.77
CA GLU A 17 -23.98 18.71 -12.62
C GLU A 17 -25.47 18.78 -12.24
N SER A 18 -26.06 19.98 -12.22
CA SER A 18 -27.50 20.16 -11.92
C SER A 18 -28.41 19.58 -13.00
N LEU A 19 -27.97 19.57 -14.25
CA LEU A 19 -28.72 18.98 -15.37
C LEU A 19 -28.67 17.44 -15.33
N LEU A 20 -27.50 16.88 -15.03
CA LEU A 20 -27.31 15.44 -14.91
C LEU A 20 -28.05 14.84 -13.71
N GLN A 21 -28.18 15.56 -12.61
CA GLN A 21 -28.94 15.11 -11.44
C GLN A 21 -30.44 14.91 -11.73
N LYS A 22 -30.97 15.55 -12.78
CA LYS A 22 -32.40 15.44 -13.20
C LYS A 22 -32.70 14.24 -14.10
N ILE A 23 -31.66 13.48 -14.50
CA ILE A 23 -31.82 12.35 -15.42
C ILE A 23 -31.69 11.04 -14.63
N PRO A 24 -32.56 10.02 -14.87
CA PRO A 24 -32.41 8.70 -14.27
C PRO A 24 -31.00 8.11 -14.56
N GLY A 25 -30.24 7.78 -13.51
CA GLY A 25 -28.85 7.30 -13.65
C GLY A 25 -27.77 8.39 -13.69
N GLY A 26 -28.13 9.68 -13.65
CA GLY A 26 -27.21 10.82 -13.72
C GLY A 26 -26.20 10.85 -12.57
N GLU A 27 -26.56 10.40 -11.37
CA GLU A 27 -25.62 10.28 -10.24
C GLU A 27 -24.45 9.29 -10.52
N SER A 28 -24.74 8.20 -11.22
CA SER A 28 -23.70 7.23 -11.62
C SER A 28 -22.77 7.83 -12.67
N ILE A 29 -23.29 8.64 -13.59
CA ILE A 29 -22.49 9.35 -14.60
C ILE A 29 -21.61 10.41 -13.94
N ILE A 30 -22.14 11.15 -12.96
CA ILE A 30 -21.37 12.15 -12.20
C ILE A 30 -20.26 11.48 -11.40
N LYS A 31 -20.54 10.39 -10.66
CA LYS A 31 -19.55 9.62 -9.91
C LYS A 31 -18.46 9.05 -10.81
N PHE A 32 -18.84 8.50 -11.96
CA PHE A 32 -17.89 8.00 -12.97
C PHE A 32 -17.04 9.13 -13.53
N GLY A 33 -17.63 10.27 -13.89
CA GLY A 33 -16.91 11.44 -14.39
C GLY A 33 -15.96 12.07 -13.37
N ILE A 34 -16.34 12.12 -12.09
CA ILE A 34 -15.46 12.59 -11.00
C ILE A 34 -14.30 11.64 -10.79
N LYS A 35 -14.56 10.34 -10.75
CA LYS A 35 -13.52 9.31 -10.64
C LYS A 35 -12.55 9.37 -11.82
N TRP A 36 -13.05 9.44 -13.04
CA TRP A 36 -12.24 9.56 -14.25
C TRP A 36 -11.43 10.86 -14.30
N LYS A 37 -11.99 11.99 -13.85
CA LYS A 37 -11.28 13.28 -13.76
C LYS A 37 -10.18 13.27 -12.69
N GLN A 38 -10.37 12.56 -11.61
CA GLN A 38 -9.37 12.42 -10.55
C GLN A 38 -8.22 11.54 -11.01
N GLU A 39 -8.53 10.39 -11.62
CA GLU A 39 -7.56 9.49 -12.22
C GLU A 39 -6.76 10.16 -13.36
N THR A 40 -7.41 10.96 -14.22
CA THR A 40 -6.71 11.72 -15.29
C THR A 40 -5.86 12.86 -14.74
N LYS A 41 -6.26 13.53 -13.67
CA LYS A 41 -5.46 14.60 -13.06
C LYS A 41 -4.18 14.06 -12.42
N ASP A 42 -4.29 12.94 -11.71
CA ASP A 42 -3.14 12.26 -11.11
C ASP A 42 -2.21 11.69 -12.20
N PHE A 43 -2.77 11.22 -13.30
CA PHE A 43 -2.05 10.80 -14.50
C PHE A 43 -1.21 11.92 -15.13
N PHE A 44 -1.80 13.09 -15.37
CA PHE A 44 -1.08 14.23 -15.98
C PHE A 44 0.01 14.80 -15.05
N VAL A 45 -0.16 14.74 -13.75
CA VAL A 45 0.87 15.17 -12.81
C VAL A 45 2.04 14.18 -12.77
N SER A 46 1.75 12.88 -12.77
CA SER A 46 2.79 11.84 -12.75
C SER A 46 3.61 11.82 -14.03
N SER A 47 2.98 11.91 -15.21
CA SER A 47 3.69 11.91 -16.50
C SER A 47 4.67 13.07 -16.60
N SER A 48 4.24 14.28 -16.22
CA SER A 48 5.08 15.48 -16.34
C SER A 48 6.34 15.44 -15.45
N LEU A 49 6.32 14.71 -14.33
CA LEU A 49 7.48 14.55 -13.46
C LEU A 49 8.56 13.71 -14.14
N PHE A 50 8.20 12.55 -14.66
CA PHE A 50 9.15 11.63 -15.31
C PHE A 50 9.72 12.21 -16.61
N GLU A 51 8.90 12.92 -17.38
CA GLU A 51 9.35 13.59 -18.62
C GLU A 51 10.40 14.67 -18.35
N LYS A 52 10.31 15.38 -17.21
CA LYS A 52 11.34 16.35 -16.82
C LYS A 52 12.70 15.71 -16.49
N PHE A 53 12.72 14.42 -16.14
CA PHE A 53 13.96 13.65 -15.97
C PHE A 53 14.43 12.96 -17.25
N GLY A 54 13.84 13.27 -18.42
CA GLY A 54 14.18 12.64 -19.69
C GLY A 54 13.68 11.20 -19.84
N ILE A 55 12.74 10.79 -18.99
CA ILE A 55 12.13 9.46 -19.03
C ILE A 55 10.79 9.57 -19.74
N ARG A 56 10.62 8.83 -20.83
CA ARG A 56 9.34 8.78 -21.54
C ARG A 56 8.33 7.98 -20.74
N TYR A 57 7.24 8.63 -20.34
CA TYR A 57 6.14 7.99 -19.62
C TYR A 57 5.10 7.42 -20.60
N ILE A 58 4.71 6.16 -20.39
CA ILE A 58 3.64 5.48 -21.14
C ILE A 58 2.69 4.85 -20.13
N GLY A 59 1.41 5.12 -20.26
CA GLY A 59 0.39 4.55 -19.38
C GLY A 59 -0.54 5.61 -18.77
N PRO A 60 -1.37 5.21 -17.79
CA PRO A 60 -1.54 3.82 -17.34
C PRO A 60 -2.16 2.92 -18.41
N ILE A 61 -1.74 1.66 -18.47
CA ILE A 61 -2.34 0.65 -19.35
C ILE A 61 -2.92 -0.49 -18.50
N ASP A 62 -3.91 -1.21 -19.04
CA ASP A 62 -4.48 -2.39 -18.38
C ASP A 62 -3.48 -3.55 -18.40
N GLY A 63 -2.91 -3.92 -17.25
CA GLY A 63 -1.97 -5.04 -17.11
C GLY A 63 -2.61 -6.42 -17.25
N HIS A 64 -3.93 -6.50 -17.34
CA HIS A 64 -4.65 -7.75 -17.61
C HIS A 64 -5.02 -7.90 -19.10
N ASP A 65 -4.77 -6.88 -19.93
CA ASP A 65 -4.82 -6.99 -21.38
C ASP A 65 -3.41 -7.34 -21.91
N GLN A 66 -3.18 -8.65 -22.11
CA GLN A 66 -1.90 -9.16 -22.57
C GLN A 66 -1.45 -8.54 -23.89
N LYS A 67 -2.38 -8.31 -24.84
CA LYS A 67 -2.05 -7.73 -26.14
C LYS A 67 -1.58 -6.29 -26.00
N GLN A 68 -2.22 -5.53 -25.14
CA GLN A 68 -1.82 -4.14 -24.87
C GLN A 68 -0.44 -4.10 -24.20
N VAL A 69 -0.18 -4.98 -23.21
CA VAL A 69 1.12 -5.08 -22.53
C VAL A 69 2.23 -5.45 -23.54
N GLU A 70 2.01 -6.48 -24.35
CA GLU A 70 2.99 -6.90 -25.39
C GLU A 70 3.30 -5.76 -26.38
N HIS A 71 2.28 -5.05 -26.87
CA HIS A 71 2.43 -3.94 -27.78
C HIS A 71 3.33 -2.82 -27.19
N TYR A 72 3.09 -2.41 -25.94
CA TYR A 72 3.88 -1.36 -25.32
C TYR A 72 5.27 -1.83 -24.87
N LEU A 73 5.46 -3.10 -24.54
CA LEU A 73 6.78 -3.67 -24.30
C LEU A 73 7.64 -3.68 -25.57
N GLU A 74 7.04 -4.04 -26.71
CA GLU A 74 7.73 -3.97 -27.99
C GLU A 74 8.08 -2.53 -28.37
N PHE A 75 7.17 -1.58 -28.13
CA PHE A 75 7.47 -0.16 -28.28
C PHE A 75 8.64 0.27 -27.40
N ALA A 76 8.62 -0.09 -26.10
CA ALA A 76 9.67 0.27 -25.15
C ALA A 76 11.03 -0.33 -25.52
N LYS A 77 11.05 -1.58 -26.04
CA LYS A 77 12.27 -2.25 -26.52
C LYS A 77 12.97 -1.50 -27.65
N ASN A 78 12.20 -0.84 -28.51
CA ASN A 78 12.71 -0.12 -29.68
C ASN A 78 12.90 1.39 -29.41
N ALA A 79 12.67 1.87 -28.18
CA ALA A 79 12.85 3.26 -27.82
C ALA A 79 14.35 3.60 -27.62
N GLU A 80 14.77 4.76 -28.11
CA GLU A 80 16.16 5.26 -27.94
C GLU A 80 16.40 5.89 -26.55
N GLN A 81 15.34 6.18 -25.81
CA GLN A 81 15.39 6.83 -24.49
C GLN A 81 14.79 5.92 -23.42
N PRO A 82 15.12 6.13 -22.13
CA PRO A 82 14.50 5.39 -21.04
C PRO A 82 12.98 5.55 -21.06
N VAL A 83 12.27 4.43 -20.87
CA VAL A 83 10.80 4.38 -20.84
C VAL A 83 10.32 3.89 -19.48
N LEU A 84 9.37 4.61 -18.90
CA LEU A 84 8.60 4.16 -17.76
C LEU A 84 7.22 3.70 -18.24
N LEU A 85 6.99 2.40 -18.24
CA LEU A 85 5.72 1.80 -18.59
C LEU A 85 4.88 1.58 -17.33
N HIS A 86 3.82 2.38 -17.18
CA HIS A 86 2.90 2.28 -16.03
C HIS A 86 1.78 1.31 -16.33
N ILE A 87 1.82 0.15 -15.66
CA ILE A 87 0.87 -0.95 -15.84
C ILE A 87 0.00 -1.06 -14.60
N LEU A 88 -1.33 -0.98 -14.77
CA LEU A 88 -2.29 -1.17 -13.68
C LEU A 88 -2.73 -2.63 -13.62
N THR A 89 -2.62 -3.22 -12.44
CA THR A 89 -3.06 -4.58 -12.18
C THR A 89 -3.93 -4.65 -10.92
N GLU A 90 -4.83 -5.61 -10.89
CA GLU A 90 -5.62 -5.95 -9.71
C GLU A 90 -5.04 -7.23 -9.08
N LYS A 91 -4.57 -7.12 -7.84
CA LYS A 91 -3.97 -8.24 -7.12
C LYS A 91 -5.02 -9.31 -6.84
N GLY A 92 -4.76 -10.53 -7.29
CA GLY A 92 -5.71 -11.65 -7.14
C GLY A 92 -6.75 -11.76 -8.26
N ARG A 93 -6.68 -10.94 -9.32
CA ARG A 93 -7.63 -10.99 -10.43
C ARG A 93 -7.78 -12.39 -11.01
N GLY A 94 -9.03 -12.79 -11.24
CA GLY A 94 -9.40 -14.15 -11.69
C GLY A 94 -9.69 -15.13 -10.56
N TYR A 95 -9.45 -14.73 -9.29
CA TYR A 95 -9.76 -15.54 -8.12
C TYR A 95 -10.34 -14.66 -7.00
N ASN A 96 -11.67 -14.62 -6.87
CA ASN A 96 -12.38 -13.70 -5.99
C ASN A 96 -11.93 -13.78 -4.53
N ILE A 97 -11.66 -14.99 -4.03
CA ILE A 97 -11.18 -15.17 -2.65
C ILE A 97 -9.83 -14.47 -2.41
N ALA A 98 -8.97 -14.41 -3.44
CA ALA A 98 -7.70 -13.67 -3.36
C ALA A 98 -7.90 -12.16 -3.48
N ILE A 99 -8.86 -11.69 -4.27
CA ILE A 99 -9.23 -10.27 -4.37
C ILE A 99 -9.69 -9.75 -3.00
N GLU A 100 -10.51 -10.52 -2.30
CA GLU A 100 -11.02 -10.19 -0.97
C GLU A 100 -9.96 -10.26 0.14
N ASN A 101 -8.89 -11.05 -0.06
CA ASN A 101 -7.83 -11.28 0.92
C ASN A 101 -6.43 -11.20 0.31
N PRO A 102 -6.03 -10.07 -0.30
CA PRO A 102 -4.81 -9.95 -1.09
C PRO A 102 -3.53 -10.15 -0.27
N GLU A 103 -3.52 -9.82 1.00
CA GLU A 103 -2.37 -10.04 1.90
C GLU A 103 -2.12 -11.54 2.10
N ARG A 104 -3.17 -12.31 2.39
CA ARG A 104 -3.08 -13.75 2.63
C ARG A 104 -2.56 -14.51 1.41
N PHE A 105 -2.94 -14.08 0.20
CA PHE A 105 -2.55 -14.74 -1.06
C PHE A 105 -1.29 -14.15 -1.68
N HIS A 106 -0.63 -13.18 -1.03
CA HIS A 106 0.64 -12.63 -1.51
C HIS A 106 1.80 -13.64 -1.44
N GLY A 107 1.81 -14.52 -0.44
CA GLY A 107 2.80 -15.59 -0.26
C GLY A 107 2.11 -16.81 0.32
N ALA A 108 1.07 -17.31 -0.37
CA ALA A 108 0.23 -18.36 0.16
C ALA A 108 0.96 -19.70 0.27
N SER A 109 0.87 -20.33 1.46
CA SER A 109 1.12 -21.76 1.61
C SER A 109 0.08 -22.57 0.84
N PRO A 110 0.29 -23.87 0.59
CA PRO A 110 -0.70 -24.72 -0.08
C PRO A 110 -2.11 -24.57 0.51
N PHE A 111 -3.10 -24.42 -0.35
CA PHE A 111 -4.49 -24.19 0.04
C PHE A 111 -5.47 -24.91 -0.92
N ASP A 112 -6.68 -25.14 -0.46
CA ASP A 112 -7.79 -25.65 -1.28
C ASP A 112 -8.33 -24.52 -2.17
N VAL A 113 -8.26 -24.68 -3.48
CA VAL A 113 -8.64 -23.65 -4.46
C VAL A 113 -10.12 -23.27 -4.40
N LYS A 114 -11.01 -24.22 -4.02
CA LYS A 114 -12.46 -23.96 -3.98
C LYS A 114 -12.85 -23.11 -2.78
N THR A 115 -12.18 -23.29 -1.64
CA THR A 115 -12.53 -22.66 -0.37
C THR A 115 -11.54 -21.58 0.05
N GLY A 116 -10.35 -21.52 -0.58
CA GLY A 116 -9.25 -20.67 -0.17
C GLY A 116 -8.63 -21.05 1.18
N LYS A 117 -9.06 -22.13 1.83
CA LYS A 117 -8.54 -22.53 3.15
C LYS A 117 -7.17 -23.16 3.01
N GLY A 118 -6.24 -22.77 3.87
CA GLY A 118 -4.91 -23.39 3.95
C GLY A 118 -5.00 -24.86 4.34
N VAL A 119 -4.04 -25.65 3.88
CA VAL A 119 -3.88 -27.04 4.35
C VAL A 119 -3.47 -26.98 5.81
N PRO A 120 -4.16 -27.68 6.71
CA PRO A 120 -3.81 -27.70 8.14
C PRO A 120 -2.36 -28.17 8.33
N SER A 121 -1.66 -27.53 9.25
CA SER A 121 -0.35 -28.01 9.70
C SER A 121 -0.49 -29.39 10.34
N ALA A 122 0.58 -30.20 10.32
CA ALA A 122 0.61 -31.49 10.98
C ALA A 122 0.22 -31.35 12.47
N SER A 123 -0.59 -32.30 12.96
CA SER A 123 -0.97 -32.32 14.37
C SER A 123 0.29 -32.39 15.25
N GLY A 124 0.39 -31.49 16.26
CA GLY A 124 1.56 -31.39 17.16
C GLY A 124 2.72 -30.54 16.64
N ALA A 125 2.56 -29.81 15.52
CA ALA A 125 3.57 -28.81 15.13
C ALA A 125 3.70 -27.71 16.19
N PRO A 126 4.93 -27.27 16.53
CA PRO A 126 5.13 -26.18 17.47
C PRO A 126 4.56 -24.86 16.90
N PRO A 127 4.19 -23.89 17.76
CA PRO A 127 3.75 -22.58 17.31
C PRO A 127 4.88 -21.87 16.52
N LYS A 128 4.49 -21.02 15.60
CA LYS A 128 5.47 -20.22 14.85
C LYS A 128 6.06 -19.14 15.77
N TYR A 129 7.32 -18.79 15.57
CA TYR A 129 8.00 -17.76 16.36
C TYR A 129 7.25 -16.42 16.35
N GLN A 130 6.75 -15.99 15.19
CA GLN A 130 6.00 -14.75 15.08
C GLN A 130 4.71 -14.76 15.91
N ASP A 131 4.03 -15.90 16.02
CA ASP A 131 2.79 -16.01 16.81
C ASP A 131 3.11 -15.88 18.29
N VAL A 132 4.18 -16.56 18.75
CA VAL A 132 4.65 -16.45 20.16
C VAL A 132 5.06 -15.03 20.50
N ILE A 133 5.79 -14.33 19.57
CA ILE A 133 6.19 -12.93 19.76
C ILE A 133 4.95 -12.04 19.83
N GLY A 134 3.99 -12.19 18.92
CA GLY A 134 2.77 -11.40 18.91
C GLY A 134 1.94 -11.56 20.18
N GLU A 135 1.73 -12.79 20.63
CA GLU A 135 1.01 -13.08 21.90
C GLU A 135 1.74 -12.54 23.13
N THR A 136 3.07 -12.65 23.16
CA THR A 136 3.88 -12.12 24.26
C THR A 136 3.80 -10.60 24.29
N LEU A 137 3.90 -9.95 23.14
CA LEU A 137 3.82 -8.49 23.04
C LEU A 137 2.44 -7.98 23.49
N VAL A 138 1.36 -8.67 23.17
CA VAL A 138 0.02 -8.34 23.66
C VAL A 138 -0.03 -8.39 25.21
N LYS A 139 0.53 -9.43 25.82
CA LYS A 139 0.59 -9.52 27.29
C LYS A 139 1.33 -8.35 27.91
N LEU A 140 2.52 -8.04 27.40
CA LEU A 140 3.33 -6.91 27.87
C LEU A 140 2.62 -5.56 27.66
N ALA A 141 1.94 -5.40 26.54
CA ALA A 141 1.22 -4.17 26.19
C ALA A 141 -0.05 -3.97 27.04
N HIS A 142 -0.68 -5.03 27.54
CA HIS A 142 -1.75 -4.93 28.53
C HIS A 142 -1.23 -4.46 29.90
N GLU A 143 -0.04 -4.91 30.30
CA GLU A 143 0.58 -4.54 31.57
C GLU A 143 1.16 -3.12 31.53
N ASN A 144 1.66 -2.69 30.37
CA ASN A 144 2.29 -1.38 30.20
C ASN A 144 1.85 -0.72 28.88
N LYS A 145 1.11 0.38 29.00
CA LYS A 145 0.59 1.16 27.86
C LYS A 145 1.68 1.79 27.00
N ASN A 146 2.90 1.90 27.52
CA ASN A 146 4.04 2.44 26.76
C ASN A 146 4.71 1.38 25.88
N VAL A 147 4.37 0.10 26.02
CA VAL A 147 4.82 -0.94 25.10
C VAL A 147 4.01 -0.83 23.82
N VAL A 148 4.71 -0.66 22.69
CA VAL A 148 4.11 -0.50 21.37
C VAL A 148 4.82 -1.38 20.33
N GLY A 149 4.08 -1.83 19.34
CA GLY A 149 4.61 -2.60 18.21
C GLY A 149 4.65 -1.76 16.95
N ILE A 150 5.78 -1.76 16.26
CA ILE A 150 6.01 -1.05 15.00
C ILE A 150 6.42 -2.06 13.93
N THR A 151 5.84 -1.98 12.74
CA THR A 151 6.25 -2.80 11.59
C THR A 151 6.26 -1.95 10.32
N ALA A 152 6.88 -2.50 9.27
CA ALA A 152 6.97 -1.87 7.95
C ALA A 152 6.26 -2.74 6.90
N ALA A 153 4.92 -2.62 6.81
CA ALA A 153 4.03 -3.35 5.89
C ALA A 153 4.10 -4.89 6.00
N MET A 154 4.43 -5.43 7.18
CA MET A 154 4.52 -6.88 7.39
C MET A 154 3.87 -7.36 8.71
N PRO A 155 2.63 -6.91 9.04
CA PRO A 155 2.02 -7.21 10.33
C PRO A 155 1.81 -8.72 10.56
N SER A 156 1.32 -9.46 9.57
CA SER A 156 1.06 -10.90 9.70
C SER A 156 2.35 -11.71 9.80
N GLY A 157 3.39 -11.31 9.06
CA GLY A 157 4.65 -12.02 9.04
C GLY A 157 5.50 -11.82 10.29
N THR A 158 5.28 -10.74 11.03
CA THR A 158 5.95 -10.43 12.30
C THR A 158 5.13 -10.78 13.52
N GLY A 159 3.86 -11.25 13.34
CA GLY A 159 2.92 -11.53 14.43
C GLY A 159 2.25 -10.28 15.02
N LEU A 160 2.58 -9.08 14.53
CA LEU A 160 1.98 -7.84 15.04
C LEU A 160 0.52 -7.64 14.63
N ASN A 161 -0.01 -8.46 13.71
CA ASN A 161 -1.44 -8.53 13.44
C ASN A 161 -2.26 -8.91 14.69
N ILE A 162 -1.67 -9.66 15.63
CA ILE A 162 -2.31 -10.03 16.91
C ILE A 162 -2.45 -8.77 17.77
N LEU A 163 -1.37 -8.00 17.92
CA LEU A 163 -1.39 -6.71 18.64
C LEU A 163 -2.34 -5.70 17.98
N LYS A 164 -2.31 -5.59 16.66
CA LYS A 164 -3.22 -4.72 15.89
C LYS A 164 -4.69 -5.01 16.21
N LYS A 165 -5.04 -6.28 16.34
CA LYS A 165 -6.42 -6.71 16.62
C LYS A 165 -6.84 -6.39 18.07
N GLU A 166 -5.97 -6.68 19.03
CA GLU A 166 -6.28 -6.57 20.48
C GLU A 166 -6.09 -5.13 20.99
N LEU A 167 -5.01 -4.48 20.61
CA LEU A 167 -4.60 -3.16 21.10
C LEU A 167 -4.20 -2.22 19.94
N PRO A 168 -5.15 -1.82 19.08
CA PRO A 168 -4.85 -1.05 17.85
C PRO A 168 -4.16 0.30 18.11
N LYS A 169 -4.30 0.88 19.31
CA LYS A 169 -3.63 2.14 19.69
C LYS A 169 -2.15 1.98 20.04
N GLN A 170 -1.69 0.76 20.28
CA GLN A 170 -0.30 0.41 20.57
C GLN A 170 0.37 -0.29 19.38
N PHE A 171 -0.27 -0.25 18.20
CA PHE A 171 0.23 -0.81 16.96
C PHE A 171 0.43 0.30 15.91
N PHE A 172 1.58 0.26 15.23
CA PHE A 172 1.93 1.18 14.15
C PHE A 172 2.46 0.42 12.94
N ASP A 173 1.95 0.73 11.77
CA ASP A 173 2.46 0.25 10.50
C ASP A 173 2.88 1.46 9.66
N VAL A 174 4.16 1.59 9.40
CA VAL A 174 4.73 2.74 8.67
C VAL A 174 4.73 2.53 7.15
N GLY A 175 4.17 1.43 6.67
CA GLY A 175 4.28 1.05 5.26
C GLY A 175 5.67 0.49 4.94
N ILE A 176 6.04 0.43 3.65
CA ILE A 176 7.36 -0.06 3.22
C ILE A 176 8.40 1.05 3.41
N ALA A 177 8.75 1.31 4.68
CA ALA A 177 9.66 2.38 5.09
C ALA A 177 10.41 1.97 6.37
N GLU A 178 11.32 1.02 6.25
CA GLU A 178 12.05 0.42 7.36
C GLU A 178 12.93 1.44 8.09
N GLU A 179 13.54 2.40 7.36
CA GLU A 179 14.30 3.51 7.92
C GLU A 179 13.43 4.38 8.85
N HIS A 180 12.21 4.67 8.39
CA HIS A 180 11.25 5.44 9.20
C HIS A 180 10.79 4.64 10.43
N ALA A 181 10.60 3.32 10.31
CA ALA A 181 10.22 2.47 11.43
C ALA A 181 11.24 2.54 12.57
N VAL A 182 12.52 2.45 12.25
CA VAL A 182 13.61 2.50 13.23
C VAL A 182 13.74 3.90 13.83
N LEU A 183 13.73 4.95 13.01
CA LEU A 183 13.79 6.34 13.48
C LEU A 183 12.59 6.70 14.37
N PHE A 184 11.39 6.27 13.99
CA PHE A 184 10.17 6.47 14.77
C PHE A 184 10.27 5.74 16.13
N ALA A 185 10.76 4.49 16.12
CA ALA A 185 11.02 3.74 17.35
C ALA A 185 12.02 4.47 18.27
N ALA A 186 13.13 4.98 17.73
CA ALA A 186 14.11 5.76 18.48
C ALA A 186 13.48 7.00 19.12
N GLY A 187 12.71 7.79 18.37
CA GLY A 187 12.00 8.96 18.89
C GLY A 187 10.97 8.62 19.97
N MET A 188 10.26 7.50 19.85
CA MET A 188 9.33 7.03 20.88
C MET A 188 10.08 6.60 22.15
N ALA A 189 11.22 5.93 22.02
CA ALA A 189 12.04 5.50 23.16
C ALA A 189 12.52 6.72 23.99
N THR A 190 12.95 7.80 23.35
CA THR A 190 13.34 9.03 24.06
C THR A 190 12.17 9.71 24.79
N SER A 191 10.95 9.38 24.38
CA SER A 191 9.70 9.88 25.02
C SER A 191 9.14 8.93 26.09
N GLY A 192 9.90 7.90 26.48
CA GLY A 192 9.53 6.93 27.54
C GLY A 192 8.64 5.78 27.10
N PHE A 193 8.48 5.58 25.79
CA PHE A 193 7.85 4.38 25.25
C PHE A 193 8.85 3.21 25.20
N HIS A 194 8.30 2.01 25.09
CA HIS A 194 9.05 0.77 24.86
C HIS A 194 8.67 0.18 23.49
N PRO A 195 9.20 0.74 22.39
CA PRO A 195 8.85 0.30 21.07
C PRO A 195 9.54 -1.02 20.70
N VAL A 196 8.77 -1.94 20.15
CA VAL A 196 9.26 -3.19 19.54
C VAL A 196 9.13 -3.04 18.04
N CYS A 197 10.25 -2.80 17.37
CA CYS A 197 10.32 -2.65 15.92
C CYS A 197 10.52 -4.03 15.28
N ALA A 198 9.43 -4.62 14.78
CA ALA A 198 9.42 -5.97 14.21
C ALA A 198 9.49 -5.91 12.69
N ILE A 199 10.65 -6.22 12.13
CA ILE A 199 10.98 -6.18 10.70
C ILE A 199 11.73 -7.46 10.35
N TYR A 200 11.48 -8.02 9.16
CA TYR A 200 12.28 -9.13 8.67
C TYR A 200 13.75 -8.74 8.55
N SER A 201 14.65 -9.63 8.98
CA SER A 201 16.08 -9.36 9.01
C SER A 201 16.65 -8.89 7.67
N THR A 202 16.17 -9.48 6.56
CA THR A 202 16.61 -9.09 5.22
C THR A 202 16.15 -7.68 4.81
N PHE A 203 15.02 -7.19 5.34
CA PHE A 203 14.54 -5.83 5.07
C PHE A 203 15.08 -4.81 6.05
N LEU A 204 15.49 -5.24 7.26
CA LEU A 204 16.09 -4.37 8.26
C LEU A 204 17.42 -3.77 7.79
N GLN A 205 18.11 -4.38 6.81
CA GLN A 205 19.31 -3.80 6.20
C GLN A 205 19.09 -2.40 5.61
N ARG A 206 17.85 -2.03 5.24
CA ARG A 206 17.52 -0.68 4.76
C ARG A 206 17.65 0.39 5.85
N ALA A 207 17.52 0.01 7.10
CA ALA A 207 17.59 0.90 8.25
C ALA A 207 18.96 0.82 8.96
N TYR A 208 20.02 0.37 8.27
CA TYR A 208 21.35 0.18 8.84
C TYR A 208 21.91 1.48 9.45
N ASP A 209 21.81 2.59 8.71
CA ASP A 209 22.28 3.89 9.18
C ASP A 209 21.51 4.37 10.40
N GLN A 210 20.19 4.19 10.42
CA GLN A 210 19.33 4.58 11.54
C GLN A 210 19.62 3.77 12.80
N ILE A 211 19.95 2.48 12.66
CA ILE A 211 20.34 1.65 13.79
C ILE A 211 21.64 2.16 14.42
N ILE A 212 22.60 2.55 13.59
CA ILE A 212 23.89 3.07 14.08
C ILE A 212 23.72 4.48 14.62
N HIS A 213 23.20 5.41 13.81
CA HIS A 213 23.21 6.85 14.12
C HIS A 213 22.11 7.21 15.12
N ASP A 214 20.87 6.71 14.91
CA ASP A 214 19.70 7.19 15.66
C ASP A 214 19.36 6.32 16.87
N VAL A 215 19.95 5.11 16.98
CA VAL A 215 19.72 4.22 18.13
C VAL A 215 20.98 4.00 18.94
N ALA A 216 22.07 3.59 18.29
CA ALA A 216 23.26 3.15 19.02
C ALA A 216 24.15 4.31 19.51
N LEU A 217 24.14 5.47 18.83
CA LEU A 217 24.92 6.64 19.21
C LEU A 217 24.16 7.61 20.12
N GLN A 218 22.83 7.52 20.19
CA GLN A 218 21.96 8.37 21.03
C GLN A 218 21.67 7.65 22.36
#